data_a7b406227c70e2372c88d7ca4a23b4d0
#
_entry.id   a7b406227c70e2372c88d7ca4a23b4d0
#
_cell.length_a   1.000
_cell.length_b   1.000
_cell.length_c   1.000
_cell.angle_alpha   90.00
_cell.angle_beta   90.00
_cell.angle_gamma   90.00
#
_symmetry.space_group_name_H-M   'P 1'
#
loop_
_entity.id
_entity.type
_entity.pdbx_description
1 polymer ?
#
loop_
_entity_poly.entity_id
_entity_poly.type
_entity_poly.pdbx_seq_one_letter_code
_entity_poly.pdbx_strand_id
1 'polypeptide(L)'
;YEIIMCFIYGYLPANTVVRTFNFAAIATILMTLIYELMNVQREIYSFNVAASKKDKYVIARLEGEDEDTRRENELFADSLGGTGEMFCVRQASFINDFFKRVNTRPSYYKTLNYLIPAALAVGLVMFVYGLLSPFSRQGAAASFMGGYAAIMMVLPVAGLFNYSYPFYKASKAAFSTGSTIVGESSLDEYSVGSAISFDDREVFPADRVKIKTIQVVGHMSIDSAIYYASKIFGKTGGPLDDALRSMTQGYEVESRVELLEIAEDGINAVVDGSHVLIGRSEYMTANGIRPINPEEDEEIESGGEVCVMYMAVNDAIAAKLKIQYIIDDDFESILQQLSRAGMCVGIRTFDPNINDRMLSARVRTMRYPVRVIKCRTTENRGKVYEHYSSGILSRSSVRDLLMAQIYCDRILHTIRTNTAVKIFAMAVGAAITALVISLGLIGSLNSLEVALFQFFWLVPMGIVSRLLI
;
A
#
# COMPACT_ATOMS: atom_id res chain seq x y z
N TYR A 1 -20.75 -32.33 -25.98
CA TYR A 1 -20.96 -33.08 -27.23
C TYR A 1 -20.32 -34.49 -27.13
N GLU A 2 -19.03 -34.62 -26.90
CA GLU A 2 -18.34 -35.92 -26.85
C GLU A 2 -18.80 -36.81 -25.71
N ILE A 3 -19.02 -36.28 -24.52
CA ILE A 3 -19.60 -37.04 -23.41
C ILE A 3 -20.96 -37.62 -23.79
N ILE A 4 -21.80 -36.81 -24.44
CA ILE A 4 -23.09 -37.29 -24.93
C ILE A 4 -22.95 -38.33 -26.03
N MET A 5 -22.02 -38.14 -26.97
CA MET A 5 -21.72 -39.09 -28.04
C MET A 5 -21.12 -40.38 -27.51
N CYS A 6 -20.25 -40.31 -26.49
CA CYS A 6 -19.71 -41.48 -25.81
C CYS A 6 -20.82 -42.28 -25.11
N PHE A 7 -21.79 -41.63 -24.50
CA PHE A 7 -22.97 -42.26 -23.88
C PHE A 7 -23.89 -42.88 -24.91
N ILE A 8 -24.10 -42.19 -26.05
CA ILE A 8 -25.02 -42.69 -27.10
C ILE A 8 -24.43 -43.82 -27.93
N TYR A 9 -23.16 -43.69 -28.29
CA TYR A 9 -22.53 -44.64 -29.25
C TYR A 9 -21.53 -45.60 -28.62
N GLY A 10 -21.25 -45.46 -27.33
CA GLY A 10 -20.37 -46.36 -26.59
C GLY A 10 -18.88 -46.30 -27.00
N TYR A 11 -18.46 -45.32 -27.80
CA TYR A 11 -17.06 -45.12 -28.16
C TYR A 11 -16.67 -43.65 -28.27
N LEU A 12 -15.39 -43.37 -27.98
CA LEU A 12 -14.81 -42.06 -28.20
C LEU A 12 -14.50 -41.88 -29.71
N PRO A 13 -14.89 -40.74 -30.31
CA PRO A 13 -14.55 -40.49 -31.71
C PRO A 13 -13.04 -40.56 -31.92
N ALA A 14 -12.62 -41.29 -32.97
CA ALA A 14 -11.21 -41.50 -33.28
C ALA A 14 -10.46 -40.24 -33.79
N ASN A 15 -11.19 -39.13 -33.93
CA ASN A 15 -10.64 -37.88 -34.47
C ASN A 15 -9.74 -37.19 -33.41
N THR A 16 -8.44 -37.19 -33.67
CA THR A 16 -7.39 -36.61 -32.79
C THR A 16 -7.63 -35.16 -32.49
N VAL A 17 -8.22 -34.39 -33.39
CA VAL A 17 -8.47 -32.96 -33.24
C VAL A 17 -9.56 -32.69 -32.20
N VAL A 18 -10.63 -33.50 -32.23
CA VAL A 18 -11.74 -33.35 -31.24
C VAL A 18 -11.26 -33.71 -29.84
N ARG A 19 -10.37 -34.71 -29.68
CA ARG A 19 -9.70 -34.99 -28.39
C ARG A 19 -8.86 -33.83 -27.86
N THR A 20 -8.21 -33.10 -28.76
CA THR A 20 -7.41 -31.92 -28.42
C THR A 20 -8.26 -30.87 -27.74
N PHE A 21 -9.44 -30.63 -28.30
CA PHE A 21 -10.33 -29.57 -27.83
C PHE A 21 -10.94 -29.89 -26.47
N ASN A 22 -11.28 -31.14 -26.22
CA ASN A 22 -11.77 -31.56 -24.93
C ASN A 22 -10.72 -31.43 -23.83
N PHE A 23 -9.48 -31.77 -24.13
CA PHE A 23 -8.41 -31.59 -23.17
C PHE A 23 -8.17 -30.10 -22.85
N ALA A 24 -8.17 -29.24 -23.87
CA ALA A 24 -8.04 -27.80 -23.67
C ALA A 24 -9.24 -27.22 -22.89
N ALA A 25 -10.47 -27.70 -23.19
CA ALA A 25 -11.67 -27.31 -22.45
C ALA A 25 -11.61 -27.74 -20.97
N ILE A 26 -11.21 -28.98 -20.69
CA ILE A 26 -11.02 -29.46 -19.32
C ILE A 26 -9.96 -28.64 -18.60
N ALA A 27 -8.82 -28.37 -19.21
CA ALA A 27 -7.76 -27.55 -18.65
C ALA A 27 -8.29 -26.13 -18.33
N THR A 28 -9.08 -25.53 -19.21
CA THR A 28 -9.69 -24.22 -18.99
C THR A 28 -10.66 -24.23 -17.80
N ILE A 29 -11.49 -25.27 -17.69
CA ILE A 29 -12.42 -25.43 -16.56
C ILE A 29 -11.66 -25.57 -15.25
N LEU A 30 -10.61 -26.40 -15.21
CA LEU A 30 -9.76 -26.55 -14.01
C LEU A 30 -9.08 -25.24 -13.62
N MET A 31 -8.55 -24.49 -14.59
CA MET A 31 -7.93 -23.19 -14.33
C MET A 31 -8.96 -22.18 -13.81
N THR A 32 -10.18 -22.17 -14.34
CA THR A 32 -11.27 -21.34 -13.84
C THR A 32 -11.66 -21.70 -12.41
N LEU A 33 -11.73 -23.00 -12.11
CA LEU A 33 -11.99 -23.47 -10.75
C LEU A 33 -10.91 -23.01 -9.75
N ILE A 34 -9.63 -23.15 -10.13
CA ILE A 34 -8.52 -22.68 -9.30
C ILE A 34 -8.62 -21.15 -9.08
N TYR A 35 -8.96 -20.41 -10.11
CA TYR A 35 -9.20 -18.96 -10.04
C TYR A 35 -10.29 -18.63 -9.03
N GLU A 36 -11.45 -19.27 -9.12
CA GLU A 36 -12.57 -19.02 -8.20
C GLU A 36 -12.22 -19.41 -6.76
N LEU A 37 -11.52 -20.52 -6.55
CA LEU A 37 -11.03 -20.91 -5.23
C LEU A 37 -10.09 -19.86 -4.62
N MET A 38 -9.17 -19.30 -5.41
CA MET A 38 -8.28 -18.22 -4.95
C MET A 38 -9.06 -16.96 -4.60
N ASN A 39 -10.07 -16.59 -5.39
CA ASN A 39 -10.92 -15.44 -5.11
C ASN A 39 -11.71 -15.61 -3.83
N VAL A 40 -12.37 -16.76 -3.65
CA VAL A 40 -13.12 -17.06 -2.42
C VAL A 40 -12.22 -17.03 -1.19
N GLN A 41 -11.03 -17.63 -1.25
CA GLN A 41 -10.09 -17.59 -0.14
C GLN A 41 -9.65 -16.17 0.19
N ARG A 42 -9.39 -15.34 -0.81
CA ARG A 42 -9.04 -13.93 -0.63
C ARG A 42 -10.18 -13.15 0.04
N GLU A 43 -11.40 -13.37 -0.39
CA GLU A 43 -12.59 -12.75 0.22
C GLU A 43 -12.78 -13.19 1.67
N ILE A 44 -12.54 -14.45 2.00
CA ILE A 44 -12.55 -14.95 3.37
C ILE A 44 -11.47 -14.24 4.21
N TYR A 45 -10.27 -14.06 3.70
CA TYR A 45 -9.21 -13.32 4.40
C TYR A 45 -9.63 -11.88 4.68
N SER A 46 -10.15 -11.18 3.68
CA SER A 46 -10.58 -9.78 3.83
C SER A 46 -11.77 -9.64 4.77
N PHE A 47 -12.73 -10.55 4.69
CA PHE A 47 -13.89 -10.58 5.60
C PHE A 47 -13.47 -10.81 7.05
N ASN A 48 -12.56 -11.74 7.32
CA ASN A 48 -12.07 -12.04 8.67
C ASN A 48 -11.38 -10.84 9.33
N VAL A 49 -10.69 -9.99 8.56
CA VAL A 49 -10.10 -8.75 9.08
C VAL A 49 -11.18 -7.70 9.27
N ALA A 50 -12.06 -7.49 8.29
CA ALA A 50 -13.11 -6.49 8.33
C ALA A 50 -14.15 -6.75 9.45
N ALA A 51 -14.52 -8.00 9.67
CA ALA A 51 -15.50 -8.42 10.69
C ALA A 51 -14.90 -8.51 12.12
N SER A 52 -13.60 -8.26 12.30
CA SER A 52 -12.98 -8.26 13.62
C SER A 52 -13.65 -7.24 14.53
N LYS A 53 -13.83 -7.59 15.82
CA LYS A 53 -14.37 -6.67 16.85
C LYS A 53 -13.36 -5.59 17.28
N LYS A 54 -12.09 -5.75 16.96
CA LYS A 54 -11.05 -4.74 17.25
C LYS A 54 -11.20 -3.56 16.33
N ASP A 55 -10.89 -2.37 16.82
CA ASP A 55 -10.69 -1.19 15.98
C ASP A 55 -9.57 -1.45 14.98
N LYS A 56 -9.75 -0.92 13.79
CA LYS A 56 -8.86 -1.17 12.65
C LYS A 56 -8.25 0.13 12.20
N TYR A 57 -6.98 0.08 11.85
CA TYR A 57 -6.38 1.12 11.04
C TYR A 57 -6.89 1.00 9.61
N VAL A 58 -7.22 2.13 9.01
CA VAL A 58 -7.76 2.23 7.65
C VAL A 58 -7.03 3.33 6.88
N ILE A 59 -6.89 3.16 5.58
CA ILE A 59 -6.45 4.24 4.70
C ILE A 59 -7.67 5.02 4.26
N ALA A 60 -7.69 6.29 4.61
CA ALA A 60 -8.75 7.23 4.31
C ALA A 60 -8.27 8.24 3.29
N ARG A 61 -9.16 8.75 2.43
CA ARG A 61 -8.87 9.94 1.63
C ARG A 61 -8.74 11.14 2.56
N LEU A 62 -7.80 12.01 2.25
CA LEU A 62 -7.59 13.24 3.01
C LEU A 62 -8.67 14.25 2.60
N GLU A 63 -9.79 14.22 3.31
CA GLU A 63 -10.95 15.08 3.12
C GLU A 63 -11.23 15.83 4.42
N GLY A 64 -11.40 17.15 4.35
CA GLY A 64 -11.71 17.99 5.49
C GLY A 64 -11.42 19.47 5.21
N GLU A 65 -12.09 20.35 5.94
CA GLU A 65 -11.93 21.80 5.86
C GLU A 65 -11.13 22.37 7.04
N ASP A 66 -10.69 21.51 7.97
CA ASP A 66 -9.90 21.92 9.12
C ASP A 66 -8.51 22.42 8.67
N GLU A 67 -7.94 23.31 9.48
CA GLU A 67 -6.68 24.01 9.14
C GLU A 67 -5.51 23.03 8.91
N ASP A 68 -5.43 21.97 9.71
CA ASP A 68 -4.38 20.96 9.58
C ASP A 68 -4.52 20.17 8.27
N THR A 69 -5.73 19.75 7.90
CA THR A 69 -6.00 19.07 6.61
C THR A 69 -5.68 19.97 5.42
N ARG A 70 -6.02 21.27 5.50
CA ARG A 70 -5.71 22.21 4.43
C ARG A 70 -4.20 22.38 4.24
N ARG A 71 -3.44 22.53 5.32
CA ARG A 71 -1.97 22.61 5.26
C ARG A 71 -1.33 21.35 4.72
N GLU A 72 -1.84 20.20 5.14
CA GLU A 72 -1.39 18.89 4.63
C GLU A 72 -1.63 18.79 3.13
N ASN A 73 -2.79 19.21 2.65
CA ASN A 73 -3.12 19.26 1.23
C ASN A 73 -2.20 20.20 0.44
N GLU A 74 -1.93 21.42 0.97
CA GLU A 74 -1.03 22.40 0.35
C GLU A 74 0.40 21.84 0.24
N LEU A 75 0.92 21.25 1.31
CA LEU A 75 2.26 20.67 1.34
C LEU A 75 2.44 19.52 0.35
N PHE A 76 1.43 18.68 0.21
CA PHE A 76 1.44 17.60 -0.77
C PHE A 76 1.18 18.10 -2.19
N ALA A 77 0.34 19.10 -2.39
CA ALA A 77 0.10 19.70 -3.69
C ALA A 77 1.40 20.28 -4.30
N ASP A 78 2.20 20.96 -3.49
CA ASP A 78 3.52 21.47 -3.89
C ASP A 78 4.48 20.33 -4.28
N SER A 79 4.46 19.24 -3.52
CA SER A 79 5.35 18.09 -3.75
C SER A 79 4.95 17.26 -4.97
N LEU A 80 3.67 17.24 -5.35
CA LEU A 80 3.08 16.39 -6.38
C LEU A 80 2.71 17.13 -7.67
N GLY A 81 2.93 18.44 -7.73
CA GLY A 81 2.53 19.25 -8.88
C GLY A 81 1.01 19.27 -9.11
N GLY A 82 0.21 19.14 -8.08
CA GLY A 82 -1.25 19.25 -8.12
C GLY A 82 -2.02 18.05 -8.67
N THR A 83 -1.35 16.95 -9.01
CA THR A 83 -2.00 15.75 -9.55
C THR A 83 -1.72 14.54 -8.66
N GLY A 84 -2.68 14.12 -7.87
CA GLY A 84 -2.59 12.89 -7.09
C GLY A 84 -3.62 12.78 -5.98
N GLU A 85 -3.97 11.56 -5.61
CA GLU A 85 -4.84 11.31 -4.47
C GLU A 85 -4.01 11.32 -3.18
N MET A 86 -4.54 12.00 -2.17
CA MET A 86 -3.93 12.14 -0.86
C MET A 86 -4.68 11.27 0.14
N PHE A 87 -3.93 10.55 0.93
CA PHE A 87 -4.47 9.63 1.93
C PHE A 87 -3.96 9.97 3.33
N CYS A 88 -4.71 9.56 4.34
CA CYS A 88 -4.28 9.59 5.73
C CYS A 88 -4.67 8.29 6.43
N VAL A 89 -3.96 7.95 7.49
CA VAL A 89 -4.32 6.83 8.35
C VAL A 89 -5.34 7.28 9.38
N ARG A 90 -6.41 6.49 9.53
CA ARG A 90 -7.47 6.68 10.53
C ARG A 90 -7.75 5.37 11.27
N GLN A 91 -8.50 5.46 12.36
CA GLN A 91 -9.01 4.28 13.07
C GLN A 91 -10.52 4.18 12.90
N ALA A 92 -11.04 2.98 12.64
CA ALA A 92 -12.46 2.73 12.48
C ALA A 92 -12.88 1.39 13.10
N SER A 93 -14.08 1.34 13.68
CA SER A 93 -14.64 0.10 14.24
C SER A 93 -15.29 -0.75 13.15
N PHE A 94 -16.02 -0.15 12.21
CA PHE A 94 -16.72 -0.86 11.13
C PHE A 94 -16.44 -0.28 9.74
N ILE A 95 -16.53 -1.14 8.72
CA ILE A 95 -16.36 -0.77 7.32
C ILE A 95 -17.69 -0.90 6.58
N ASN A 96 -18.17 0.20 6.00
CA ASN A 96 -19.49 0.29 5.39
C ASN A 96 -19.59 -0.29 3.99
N ASP A 97 -18.52 -0.25 3.21
CA ASP A 97 -18.52 -0.49 1.76
C ASP A 97 -17.90 -1.83 1.35
N PHE A 98 -17.72 -2.76 2.29
CA PHE A 98 -17.08 -4.05 2.05
C PHE A 98 -17.66 -4.78 0.84
N PHE A 99 -18.97 -5.07 0.85
CA PHE A 99 -19.63 -5.81 -0.24
C PHE A 99 -19.66 -5.04 -1.56
N LYS A 100 -19.74 -3.71 -1.50
CA LYS A 100 -19.67 -2.86 -2.71
C LYS A 100 -18.31 -3.02 -3.37
N ARG A 101 -17.21 -2.97 -2.59
CA ARG A 101 -15.84 -3.09 -3.09
C ARG A 101 -15.55 -4.48 -3.65
N VAL A 102 -15.99 -5.54 -2.97
CA VAL A 102 -15.83 -6.93 -3.43
C VAL A 102 -16.52 -7.15 -4.77
N ASN A 103 -17.71 -6.57 -4.97
CA ASN A 103 -18.48 -6.73 -6.20
C ASN A 103 -18.11 -5.75 -7.32
N THR A 104 -17.24 -4.77 -7.07
CA THR A 104 -16.82 -3.79 -8.08
C THR A 104 -15.63 -4.33 -8.88
N ARG A 105 -15.76 -4.37 -10.21
CA ARG A 105 -14.72 -4.84 -11.11
C ARG A 105 -13.66 -3.75 -11.33
N PRO A 106 -12.37 -4.08 -11.26
CA PRO A 106 -11.29 -3.15 -11.50
C PRO A 106 -11.11 -2.82 -12.99
N SER A 107 -10.36 -1.75 -13.25
CA SER A 107 -10.14 -1.23 -14.61
C SER A 107 -9.43 -2.21 -15.53
N TYR A 108 -8.56 -3.07 -15.03
CA TYR A 108 -7.82 -4.03 -15.84
C TYR A 108 -8.69 -5.13 -16.48
N TYR A 109 -9.90 -5.35 -15.97
CA TYR A 109 -10.89 -6.22 -16.66
C TYR A 109 -11.28 -5.70 -18.04
N LYS A 110 -11.17 -4.40 -18.29
CA LYS A 110 -11.39 -3.84 -19.64
C LYS A 110 -10.42 -4.43 -20.64
N THR A 111 -9.16 -4.62 -20.27
CA THR A 111 -8.14 -5.23 -21.14
C THR A 111 -8.49 -6.69 -21.48
N LEU A 112 -8.99 -7.47 -20.51
CA LEU A 112 -9.48 -8.83 -20.76
C LEU A 112 -10.60 -8.87 -21.77
N ASN A 113 -11.56 -7.92 -21.69
CA ASN A 113 -12.66 -7.84 -22.61
C ASN A 113 -12.23 -7.61 -24.07
N TYR A 114 -11.06 -7.03 -24.30
CA TYR A 114 -10.50 -6.88 -25.65
C TYR A 114 -9.67 -8.10 -26.11
N LEU A 115 -9.07 -8.84 -25.21
CA LEU A 115 -8.21 -9.97 -25.57
C LEU A 115 -9.01 -11.17 -26.12
N ILE A 116 -10.23 -11.40 -25.62
CA ILE A 116 -11.10 -12.48 -26.12
C ILE A 116 -11.55 -12.24 -27.57
N PRO A 117 -12.15 -11.06 -27.91
CA PRO A 117 -12.45 -10.73 -29.29
C PRO A 117 -11.23 -10.74 -30.22
N ALA A 118 -10.06 -10.32 -29.72
CA ALA A 118 -8.82 -10.37 -30.50
C ALA A 118 -8.42 -11.81 -30.85
N ALA A 119 -8.55 -12.75 -29.92
CA ALA A 119 -8.30 -14.17 -30.19
C ALA A 119 -9.25 -14.74 -31.23
N LEU A 120 -10.54 -14.38 -31.17
CA LEU A 120 -11.52 -14.78 -32.18
C LEU A 120 -11.22 -14.16 -33.56
N ALA A 121 -10.81 -12.88 -33.60
CA ALA A 121 -10.43 -12.22 -34.83
C ALA A 121 -9.18 -12.89 -35.47
N VAL A 122 -8.17 -13.28 -34.68
CA VAL A 122 -7.00 -14.03 -35.16
C VAL A 122 -7.46 -15.37 -35.74
N GLY A 123 -8.36 -16.09 -35.08
CA GLY A 123 -8.91 -17.34 -35.62
C GLY A 123 -9.61 -17.16 -36.97
N LEU A 124 -10.40 -16.10 -37.12
CA LEU A 124 -11.06 -15.79 -38.39
C LEU A 124 -10.02 -15.44 -39.49
N VAL A 125 -9.02 -14.65 -39.17
CA VAL A 125 -7.92 -14.31 -40.11
C VAL A 125 -7.18 -15.59 -40.54
N MET A 126 -6.88 -16.49 -39.62
CA MET A 126 -6.19 -17.73 -39.92
C MET A 126 -7.06 -18.71 -40.71
N PHE A 127 -8.35 -18.73 -40.48
CA PHE A 127 -9.30 -19.48 -41.34
C PHE A 127 -9.28 -18.97 -42.78
N VAL A 128 -9.40 -17.67 -42.99
CA VAL A 128 -9.35 -17.03 -44.32
C VAL A 128 -7.96 -17.26 -44.97
N TYR A 129 -6.91 -17.11 -44.19
CA TYR A 129 -5.55 -17.39 -44.67
C TYR A 129 -5.39 -18.85 -45.15
N GLY A 130 -5.94 -19.81 -44.39
CA GLY A 130 -5.96 -21.22 -44.80
C GLY A 130 -6.72 -21.47 -46.11
N LEU A 131 -7.84 -20.76 -46.36
CA LEU A 131 -8.60 -20.87 -47.60
C LEU A 131 -7.86 -20.30 -48.81
N LEU A 132 -7.13 -19.19 -48.60
CA LEU A 132 -6.44 -18.45 -49.68
C LEU A 132 -5.01 -18.97 -49.94
N SER A 133 -4.44 -19.71 -49.02
CA SER A 133 -3.06 -20.15 -49.11
C SER A 133 -2.89 -21.18 -50.23
N PRO A 134 -1.98 -20.96 -51.18
CA PRO A 134 -1.71 -21.86 -52.27
C PRO A 134 -1.07 -23.18 -51.79
N PHE A 135 -0.53 -23.21 -50.58
CA PHE A 135 0.11 -24.39 -49.96
C PHE A 135 -0.92 -25.27 -49.23
N SER A 136 -2.08 -24.75 -48.88
CA SER A 136 -3.13 -25.49 -48.19
C SER A 136 -4.17 -26.01 -49.18
N ARG A 137 -3.80 -26.98 -50.02
CA ARG A 137 -4.76 -27.74 -50.86
C ARG A 137 -5.74 -28.61 -50.07
N GLN A 138 -5.89 -28.36 -48.79
CA GLN A 138 -6.62 -29.22 -47.83
C GLN A 138 -8.13 -28.96 -47.76
N GLY A 139 -8.65 -27.97 -48.50
CA GLY A 139 -10.09 -27.67 -48.52
C GLY A 139 -10.61 -26.89 -47.27
N ALA A 140 -11.88 -26.58 -47.29
CA ALA A 140 -12.52 -25.75 -46.28
C ALA A 140 -12.50 -26.34 -44.87
N ALA A 141 -12.53 -27.67 -44.74
CA ALA A 141 -12.44 -28.36 -43.44
C ALA A 141 -11.11 -28.15 -42.75
N ALA A 142 -9.99 -28.25 -43.48
CA ALA A 142 -8.67 -28.04 -42.90
C ALA A 142 -8.40 -26.58 -42.58
N SER A 143 -8.91 -25.66 -43.40
CA SER A 143 -8.86 -24.22 -43.09
C SER A 143 -9.66 -23.86 -41.84
N PHE A 144 -10.84 -24.45 -41.64
CA PHE A 144 -11.61 -24.31 -40.40
C PHE A 144 -10.82 -24.84 -39.19
N MET A 145 -10.16 -25.98 -39.32
CA MET A 145 -9.31 -26.55 -38.28
C MET A 145 -8.13 -25.61 -37.96
N GLY A 146 -7.53 -24.97 -38.98
CA GLY A 146 -6.45 -23.99 -38.80
C GLY A 146 -6.92 -22.76 -38.02
N GLY A 147 -8.07 -22.20 -38.35
CA GLY A 147 -8.70 -21.10 -37.61
C GLY A 147 -9.00 -21.47 -36.16
N TYR A 148 -9.49 -22.68 -35.93
CA TYR A 148 -9.79 -23.18 -34.60
C TYR A 148 -8.51 -23.45 -33.79
N ALA A 149 -7.48 -24.03 -34.37
CA ALA A 149 -6.17 -24.19 -33.74
C ALA A 149 -5.57 -22.85 -33.35
N ALA A 150 -5.73 -21.82 -34.22
CA ALA A 150 -5.31 -20.46 -33.90
C ALA A 150 -6.02 -19.90 -32.67
N ILE A 151 -7.33 -20.05 -32.57
CA ILE A 151 -8.09 -19.63 -31.39
C ILE A 151 -7.52 -20.31 -30.13
N MET A 152 -7.29 -21.62 -30.18
CA MET A 152 -6.77 -22.39 -29.04
C MET A 152 -5.34 -22.02 -28.67
N MET A 153 -4.48 -21.68 -29.62
CA MET A 153 -3.11 -21.24 -29.35
C MET A 153 -3.07 -19.80 -28.81
N VAL A 154 -3.99 -18.95 -29.26
CA VAL A 154 -4.03 -17.52 -28.89
C VAL A 154 -4.94 -17.26 -27.69
N LEU A 155 -5.88 -18.18 -27.39
CA LEU A 155 -6.83 -18.00 -26.28
C LEU A 155 -6.07 -17.84 -24.95
N PRO A 156 -6.39 -16.79 -24.18
CA PRO A 156 -5.65 -16.48 -22.96
C PRO A 156 -6.06 -17.34 -21.76
N VAL A 157 -5.92 -18.65 -21.82
CA VAL A 157 -6.24 -19.58 -20.72
C VAL A 157 -5.48 -19.21 -19.43
N ALA A 158 -4.20 -18.86 -19.56
CA ALA A 158 -3.38 -18.38 -18.44
C ALA A 158 -3.80 -17.02 -17.91
N GLY A 159 -4.66 -16.28 -18.61
CA GLY A 159 -5.03 -14.92 -18.24
C GLY A 159 -5.78 -14.82 -16.93
N LEU A 160 -6.62 -15.79 -16.63
CA LEU A 160 -7.33 -15.84 -15.36
C LEU A 160 -6.35 -16.02 -14.19
N PHE A 161 -5.36 -16.87 -14.35
CA PHE A 161 -4.32 -17.08 -13.34
C PHE A 161 -3.43 -15.85 -13.12
N ASN A 162 -3.15 -15.07 -14.16
CA ASN A 162 -2.32 -13.88 -14.11
C ASN A 162 -2.85 -12.78 -13.21
N TYR A 163 -4.17 -12.63 -13.13
CA TYR A 163 -4.79 -11.57 -12.33
C TYR A 163 -4.99 -12.02 -10.89
N SER A 164 -5.47 -13.24 -10.68
CA SER A 164 -5.81 -13.73 -9.35
C SER A 164 -4.62 -14.19 -8.54
N TYR A 165 -3.64 -14.82 -9.15
CA TYR A 165 -2.52 -15.37 -8.41
C TYR A 165 -1.65 -14.30 -7.72
N PRO A 166 -1.26 -13.18 -8.37
CA PRO A 166 -0.56 -12.11 -7.70
C PRO A 166 -1.36 -11.53 -6.54
N PHE A 167 -2.65 -11.29 -6.76
CA PHE A 167 -3.50 -10.71 -5.73
C PHE A 167 -3.75 -11.68 -4.57
N TYR A 168 -3.99 -12.95 -4.84
CA TYR A 168 -4.14 -13.98 -3.81
C TYR A 168 -2.87 -14.09 -2.94
N LYS A 169 -1.69 -14.11 -3.56
CA LYS A 169 -0.42 -14.19 -2.85
C LYS A 169 -0.20 -12.99 -1.93
N ALA A 170 -0.42 -11.77 -2.42
CA ALA A 170 -0.31 -10.55 -1.63
C ALA A 170 -1.35 -10.49 -0.51
N SER A 171 -2.61 -10.86 -0.78
CA SER A 171 -3.66 -10.92 0.22
C SER A 171 -3.36 -11.93 1.32
N LYS A 172 -2.78 -13.08 0.98
CA LYS A 172 -2.33 -14.09 1.96
C LYS A 172 -1.20 -13.54 2.83
N ALA A 173 -0.23 -12.83 2.24
CA ALA A 173 0.86 -12.19 2.98
C ALA A 173 0.32 -11.10 3.92
N ALA A 174 -0.55 -10.22 3.43
CA ALA A 174 -1.21 -9.19 4.24
C ALA A 174 -2.04 -9.80 5.38
N PHE A 175 -2.82 -10.84 5.11
CA PHE A 175 -3.62 -11.52 6.14
C PHE A 175 -2.77 -12.12 7.26
N SER A 176 -1.59 -12.65 6.95
CA SER A 176 -0.68 -13.22 7.95
C SER A 176 -0.20 -12.19 8.98
N THR A 177 -0.14 -10.92 8.62
CA THR A 177 0.20 -9.79 9.51
C THR A 177 -1.02 -9.09 10.10
N GLY A 178 -2.23 -9.53 9.76
CA GLY A 178 -3.48 -8.96 10.24
C GLY A 178 -4.04 -7.81 9.42
N SER A 179 -3.49 -7.57 8.24
CA SER A 179 -3.98 -6.58 7.28
C SER A 179 -4.69 -7.22 6.08
N THR A 180 -5.40 -6.43 5.29
CA THR A 180 -6.08 -6.92 4.09
C THR A 180 -6.38 -5.81 3.09
N ILE A 181 -6.56 -6.23 1.82
CA ILE A 181 -7.06 -5.42 0.71
C ILE A 181 -8.46 -5.93 0.36
N VAL A 182 -9.46 -5.07 0.44
CA VAL A 182 -10.88 -5.41 0.23
C VAL A 182 -11.27 -5.16 -1.22
N GLY A 183 -11.57 -6.24 -1.93
CA GLY A 183 -12.00 -6.18 -3.33
C GLY A 183 -10.89 -5.77 -4.30
N GLU A 184 -11.10 -6.12 -5.57
CA GLU A 184 -10.12 -5.83 -6.62
C GLU A 184 -10.12 -4.34 -7.04
N SER A 185 -11.25 -3.64 -6.86
CA SER A 185 -11.36 -2.20 -7.14
C SER A 185 -10.44 -1.34 -6.29
N SER A 186 -10.08 -1.82 -5.10
CA SER A 186 -9.14 -1.14 -4.21
C SER A 186 -7.73 -1.05 -4.80
N LEU A 187 -7.36 -1.96 -5.71
CA LEU A 187 -6.07 -1.88 -6.40
C LEU A 187 -5.97 -0.61 -7.25
N ASP A 188 -7.04 -0.25 -7.97
CA ASP A 188 -7.06 0.97 -8.78
C ASP A 188 -7.03 2.24 -7.92
N GLU A 189 -7.75 2.23 -6.78
CA GLU A 189 -7.84 3.37 -5.89
C GLU A 189 -6.51 3.68 -5.19
N TYR A 190 -5.86 2.67 -4.63
CA TYR A 190 -4.68 2.87 -3.78
C TYR A 190 -3.33 2.75 -4.48
N SER A 191 -3.27 2.27 -5.70
CA SER A 191 -2.03 2.23 -6.49
C SER A 191 -1.66 3.57 -7.13
N VAL A 192 -2.62 4.44 -7.32
CA VAL A 192 -2.44 5.80 -7.88
C VAL A 192 -2.17 6.81 -6.77
N GLY A 193 -2.19 6.36 -5.52
CA GLY A 193 -1.95 7.19 -4.36
C GLY A 193 -0.59 7.86 -4.44
N SER A 194 -0.58 9.17 -4.26
CA SER A 194 0.60 9.97 -4.45
C SER A 194 1.18 10.46 -3.13
N ALA A 195 0.35 10.48 -2.07
CA ALA A 195 0.77 10.86 -0.73
C ALA A 195 -0.01 10.11 0.35
N ILE A 196 0.66 9.84 1.48
CA ILE A 196 0.04 9.27 2.67
C ILE A 196 0.60 9.90 3.93
N SER A 197 -0.28 10.25 4.87
CA SER A 197 0.10 10.76 6.18
C SER A 197 -0.32 9.86 7.32
N PHE A 198 0.49 9.84 8.37
CA PHE A 198 0.25 9.10 9.62
C PHE A 198 0.96 9.76 10.80
N ASP A 199 0.69 9.29 12.00
CA ASP A 199 1.21 9.90 13.21
C ASP A 199 2.67 9.50 13.50
N ASP A 200 3.40 10.38 14.17
CA ASP A 200 4.82 10.27 14.52
C ASP A 200 5.16 9.06 15.42
N ARG A 201 4.21 8.57 16.22
CA ARG A 201 4.37 7.37 17.07
C ARG A 201 4.76 6.12 16.29
N GLU A 202 4.37 6.05 15.02
CA GLU A 202 4.68 4.92 14.15
C GLU A 202 6.15 4.91 13.74
N VAL A 203 6.74 6.09 13.64
CA VAL A 203 8.15 6.27 13.25
C VAL A 203 9.07 6.23 14.46
N PHE A 204 8.60 6.79 15.57
CA PHE A 204 9.32 6.91 16.83
C PHE A 204 8.53 6.23 17.96
N PRO A 205 8.55 4.90 18.07
CA PRO A 205 7.90 4.22 19.18
C PRO A 205 8.56 4.59 20.52
N ALA A 206 7.85 4.38 21.62
CA ALA A 206 8.22 4.85 22.96
C ALA A 206 9.61 4.41 23.42
N ASP A 207 10.07 3.23 23.04
CA ASP A 207 11.39 2.70 23.37
C ASP A 207 12.54 3.34 22.57
N ARG A 208 12.21 4.05 21.50
CA ARG A 208 13.17 4.73 20.60
C ARG A 208 13.32 6.22 20.87
N VAL A 209 12.54 6.79 21.81
CA VAL A 209 12.70 8.17 22.28
C VAL A 209 13.26 8.17 23.69
N LYS A 210 14.40 8.81 23.89
CA LYS A 210 15.11 8.80 25.16
C LYS A 210 15.51 10.20 25.59
N ILE A 211 15.11 10.59 26.78
CA ILE A 211 15.58 11.82 27.42
C ILE A 211 16.96 11.52 27.99
N LYS A 212 18.00 12.09 27.37
CA LYS A 212 19.40 11.86 27.73
C LYS A 212 19.83 12.67 28.95
N THR A 213 19.41 13.94 28.99
CA THR A 213 19.81 14.88 30.04
C THR A 213 18.69 15.88 30.28
N ILE A 214 18.47 16.18 31.55
CA ILE A 214 17.62 17.30 31.99
C ILE A 214 18.50 18.21 32.83
N GLN A 215 18.77 19.39 32.31
CA GLN A 215 19.51 20.43 33.01
C GLN A 215 18.52 21.45 33.52
N VAL A 216 18.36 21.56 34.82
CA VAL A 216 17.49 22.56 35.45
C VAL A 216 18.24 23.84 35.77
N VAL A 217 17.53 24.95 35.74
CA VAL A 217 18.08 26.30 35.96
C VAL A 217 17.30 26.98 37.09
N GLY A 218 18.01 27.74 37.93
CA GLY A 218 17.38 28.45 39.03
C GLY A 218 16.94 27.51 40.16
N HIS A 219 15.71 27.68 40.62
CA HIS A 219 15.12 26.92 41.73
C HIS A 219 14.22 25.75 41.27
N MET A 220 14.20 25.42 39.96
CA MET A 220 13.41 24.32 39.43
C MET A 220 13.97 22.99 39.87
N SER A 221 13.11 22.06 40.26
CA SER A 221 13.51 20.68 40.46
C SER A 221 13.38 19.87 39.16
N ILE A 222 14.13 18.76 39.00
CA ILE A 222 14.01 17.86 37.87
C ILE A 222 12.58 17.28 37.81
N ASP A 223 12.01 16.91 38.95
CA ASP A 223 10.66 16.36 39.06
C ASP A 223 9.61 17.36 38.56
N SER A 224 9.77 18.66 38.91
CA SER A 224 8.87 19.71 38.42
C SER A 224 9.00 19.90 36.90
N ALA A 225 10.20 19.85 36.35
CA ALA A 225 10.42 19.95 34.91
C ALA A 225 9.76 18.77 34.17
N ILE A 226 9.94 17.54 34.65
CA ILE A 226 9.30 16.34 34.10
C ILE A 226 7.78 16.45 34.23
N TYR A 227 7.28 16.94 35.38
CA TYR A 227 5.86 17.13 35.60
C TYR A 227 5.24 18.08 34.56
N TYR A 228 5.77 19.29 34.39
CA TYR A 228 5.27 20.23 33.41
C TYR A 228 5.31 19.66 31.98
N ALA A 229 6.43 19.07 31.58
CA ALA A 229 6.57 18.43 30.26
C ALA A 229 5.54 17.30 30.07
N SER A 230 5.40 16.39 31.04
CA SER A 230 4.45 15.28 30.95
C SER A 230 3.01 15.72 30.84
N LYS A 231 2.65 16.83 31.51
CA LYS A 231 1.28 17.37 31.47
C LYS A 231 0.97 18.05 30.13
N ILE A 232 1.91 18.78 29.56
CA ILE A 232 1.75 19.43 28.24
C ILE A 232 1.71 18.37 27.14
N PHE A 233 2.71 17.47 27.08
CA PHE A 233 2.75 16.41 26.07
C PHE A 233 1.65 15.36 26.27
N GLY A 234 1.14 15.18 27.48
CA GLY A 234 -0.06 14.36 27.75
C GLY A 234 -1.32 14.88 27.05
N LYS A 235 -1.43 16.19 26.76
CA LYS A 235 -2.52 16.78 25.98
C LYS A 235 -2.32 16.66 24.47
N THR A 236 -1.09 16.88 24.00
CA THR A 236 -0.75 16.75 22.58
C THR A 236 -0.41 15.31 22.21
N GLY A 237 0.10 14.49 23.14
CA GLY A 237 0.60 13.11 23.00
C GLY A 237 1.82 13.03 22.08
N GLY A 238 2.05 11.86 21.44
CA GLY A 238 3.20 11.61 20.59
C GLY A 238 4.29 10.81 21.30
N PRO A 239 5.41 10.58 20.61
CA PRO A 239 6.52 9.77 21.13
C PRO A 239 7.10 10.28 22.44
N LEU A 240 7.15 11.60 22.59
CA LEU A 240 7.66 12.24 23.81
C LEU A 240 6.70 12.09 25.01
N ASP A 241 5.39 12.11 24.78
CA ASP A 241 4.39 11.79 25.82
C ASP A 241 4.63 10.36 26.35
N ASP A 242 4.79 9.40 25.43
CA ASP A 242 5.02 8.00 25.81
C ASP A 242 6.33 7.83 26.61
N ALA A 243 7.40 8.53 26.20
CA ALA A 243 8.68 8.53 26.93
C ALA A 243 8.54 9.16 28.32
N LEU A 244 7.87 10.31 28.44
CA LEU A 244 7.66 11.00 29.73
C LEU A 244 6.76 10.19 30.67
N ARG A 245 5.70 9.56 30.17
CA ARG A 245 4.84 8.67 30.97
C ARG A 245 5.60 7.50 31.57
N SER A 246 6.57 6.96 30.82
CA SER A 246 7.42 5.88 31.35
C SER A 246 8.25 6.32 32.56
N MET A 247 8.61 7.60 32.64
CA MET A 247 9.38 8.19 33.75
C MET A 247 8.49 8.57 34.94
N THR A 248 7.20 8.86 34.69
CA THR A 248 6.24 9.31 35.71
C THR A 248 5.34 8.20 36.23
N GLN A 249 5.63 6.92 35.97
CA GLN A 249 4.85 5.80 36.46
C GLN A 249 4.62 5.87 37.96
N GLY A 250 3.36 6.11 38.36
CA GLY A 250 2.92 6.19 39.74
C GLY A 250 2.54 7.57 40.27
N TYR A 251 2.72 8.64 39.46
CA TYR A 251 2.33 10.01 39.83
C TYR A 251 1.18 10.52 38.96
N GLU A 252 0.00 9.98 39.15
CA GLU A 252 -1.23 10.58 38.63
C GLU A 252 -1.72 11.68 39.57
N VAL A 253 -1.21 12.89 39.39
CA VAL A 253 -1.75 14.08 40.05
C VAL A 253 -2.75 14.72 39.09
N GLU A 254 -3.98 14.95 39.59
CA GLU A 254 -4.93 15.77 38.85
C GLU A 254 -4.31 17.16 38.61
N SER A 255 -4.28 17.60 37.37
CA SER A 255 -3.71 18.89 36.97
C SER A 255 -4.63 19.59 35.99
N ARG A 256 -4.71 20.89 36.07
CA ARG A 256 -5.41 21.73 35.10
C ARG A 256 -4.40 22.18 34.06
N VAL A 257 -4.59 21.69 32.82
CA VAL A 257 -3.75 22.06 31.69
C VAL A 257 -4.60 22.72 30.62
N GLU A 258 -4.24 23.91 30.22
CA GLU A 258 -4.84 24.65 29.13
C GLU A 258 -3.76 24.94 28.08
N LEU A 259 -3.92 24.41 26.87
CA LEU A 259 -3.04 24.72 25.75
C LEU A 259 -3.49 26.06 25.15
N LEU A 260 -2.60 27.05 25.15
CA LEU A 260 -2.88 28.38 24.58
C LEU A 260 -2.53 28.42 23.10
N GLU A 261 -1.39 27.80 22.72
CA GLU A 261 -0.90 27.79 21.35
C GLU A 261 -0.04 26.53 21.10
N ILE A 262 -0.21 25.95 19.93
CA ILE A 262 0.68 24.91 19.39
C ILE A 262 1.32 25.49 18.14
N ALA A 263 2.59 25.89 18.26
CA ALA A 263 3.40 26.41 17.17
C ALA A 263 4.26 25.29 16.53
N GLU A 264 4.95 25.59 15.45
CA GLU A 264 5.83 24.62 14.76
C GLU A 264 6.99 24.16 15.64
N ASP A 265 7.59 25.10 16.37
CA ASP A 265 8.81 24.88 17.15
C ASP A 265 8.58 24.93 18.66
N GLY A 266 7.32 24.98 19.10
CA GLY A 266 7.03 25.04 20.53
C GLY A 266 5.54 25.02 20.87
N ILE A 267 5.28 24.89 22.17
CA ILE A 267 3.94 24.86 22.76
C ILE A 267 3.88 25.86 23.90
N ASN A 268 2.80 26.63 23.92
CA ASN A 268 2.45 27.57 24.98
C ASN A 268 1.27 26.99 25.75
N ALA A 269 1.40 26.89 27.08
CA ALA A 269 0.37 26.32 27.93
C ALA A 269 0.35 26.95 29.32
N VAL A 270 -0.78 26.82 29.99
CA VAL A 270 -0.91 27.09 31.44
C VAL A 270 -1.10 25.75 32.15
N VAL A 271 -0.19 25.43 33.08
CA VAL A 271 -0.25 24.23 33.90
C VAL A 271 -0.35 24.64 35.37
N ASP A 272 -1.46 24.34 36.04
CA ASP A 272 -1.77 24.66 37.42
C ASP A 272 -1.55 26.16 37.77
N GLY A 273 -1.90 27.03 36.82
CA GLY A 273 -1.76 28.48 36.94
C GLY A 273 -0.36 29.03 36.60
N SER A 274 0.61 28.21 36.29
CA SER A 274 1.93 28.63 35.81
C SER A 274 1.94 28.70 34.29
N HIS A 275 2.44 29.79 33.74
CA HIS A 275 2.67 29.95 32.30
C HIS A 275 3.92 29.20 31.90
N VAL A 276 3.77 28.22 30.97
CA VAL A 276 4.86 27.32 30.55
C VAL A 276 5.00 27.37 29.04
N LEU A 277 6.20 27.74 28.59
CA LEU A 277 6.62 27.64 27.20
C LEU A 277 7.58 26.45 27.06
N ILE A 278 7.32 25.57 26.12
CA ILE A 278 8.19 24.43 25.86
C ILE A 278 8.44 24.32 24.36
N GLY A 279 9.73 24.25 23.94
CA GLY A 279 10.06 24.24 22.52
C GLY A 279 11.55 24.42 22.25
N ARG A 280 11.89 24.65 20.99
CA ARG A 280 13.25 24.84 20.51
C ARG A 280 13.79 26.24 20.84
N SER A 281 15.09 26.44 20.61
CA SER A 281 15.77 27.71 20.86
C SER A 281 15.14 28.88 20.08
N GLU A 282 14.71 28.62 18.85
CA GLU A 282 14.05 29.61 17.98
C GLU A 282 12.72 30.09 18.57
N TYR A 283 11.94 29.14 19.11
CA TYR A 283 10.67 29.45 19.76
C TYR A 283 10.84 30.31 21.03
N MET A 284 11.86 29.98 21.85
CA MET A 284 12.18 30.77 23.02
C MET A 284 12.58 32.21 22.64
N THR A 285 13.43 32.35 21.61
CA THR A 285 13.86 33.66 21.09
C THR A 285 12.69 34.48 20.55
N ALA A 286 11.78 33.83 19.79
CA ALA A 286 10.57 34.49 19.27
C ALA A 286 9.65 35.03 20.39
N ASN A 287 9.64 34.38 21.56
CA ASN A 287 8.90 34.78 22.74
C ASN A 287 9.72 35.70 23.68
N GLY A 288 10.86 36.24 23.23
CA GLY A 288 11.67 37.19 23.99
C GLY A 288 12.51 36.56 25.12
N ILE A 289 12.63 35.22 25.13
CA ILE A 289 13.39 34.47 26.13
C ILE A 289 14.73 34.07 25.53
N ARG A 290 15.82 34.41 26.19
CA ARG A 290 17.17 34.11 25.69
C ARG A 290 17.58 32.66 26.00
N PRO A 291 17.85 31.82 25.00
CA PRO A 291 18.36 30.48 25.22
C PRO A 291 19.75 30.44 25.87
N ILE A 292 20.10 29.30 26.47
CA ILE A 292 21.39 29.09 27.11
C ILE A 292 22.31 28.34 26.12
N ASN A 293 23.44 28.97 25.74
CA ASN A 293 24.45 28.40 24.85
C ASN A 293 23.88 27.85 23.51
N PRO A 294 23.21 28.66 22.69
CA PRO A 294 22.58 28.18 21.47
C PRO A 294 23.59 27.60 20.44
N GLU A 295 24.84 28.08 20.43
CA GLU A 295 25.90 27.58 19.54
C GLU A 295 26.30 26.11 19.86
N GLU A 296 26.35 25.75 21.15
CA GLU A 296 26.58 24.35 21.59
C GLU A 296 25.39 23.45 21.18
N ASP A 297 24.19 23.99 21.14
CA ASP A 297 22.98 23.25 20.77
C ASP A 297 22.97 22.90 19.28
N GLU A 298 23.34 23.84 18.43
CA GLU A 298 23.48 23.61 16.98
C GLU A 298 24.52 22.51 16.68
N GLU A 299 25.63 22.48 17.42
CA GLU A 299 26.65 21.43 17.27
C GLU A 299 26.10 20.06 17.67
N ILE A 300 25.35 19.98 18.77
CA ILE A 300 24.70 18.75 19.23
C ILE A 300 23.67 18.26 18.23
N GLU A 301 22.83 19.15 17.70
CA GLU A 301 21.79 18.82 16.75
C GLU A 301 22.33 18.47 15.35
N SER A 302 23.57 18.87 15.04
CA SER A 302 24.21 18.56 13.75
C SER A 302 24.31 17.06 13.48
N GLY A 303 24.38 16.23 14.52
CA GLY A 303 24.35 14.76 14.44
C GLY A 303 23.01 14.15 14.04
N GLY A 304 21.91 14.92 14.05
CA GLY A 304 20.59 14.53 13.56
C GLY A 304 19.81 13.56 14.44
N GLU A 305 20.35 13.09 15.55
CA GLU A 305 19.66 12.15 16.46
C GLU A 305 19.23 12.81 17.77
N VAL A 306 19.95 13.80 18.23
CA VAL A 306 19.71 14.48 19.48
C VAL A 306 19.19 15.88 19.22
N CYS A 307 18.08 16.21 19.84
CA CYS A 307 17.46 17.53 19.78
C CYS A 307 17.52 18.20 21.15
N VAL A 308 17.59 19.51 21.16
CA VAL A 308 17.59 20.32 22.36
C VAL A 308 16.28 21.06 22.49
N MET A 309 15.61 20.86 23.60
CA MET A 309 14.33 21.50 23.92
C MET A 309 14.47 22.31 25.21
N TYR A 310 13.95 23.50 25.18
CA TYR A 310 13.88 24.40 26.32
C TYR A 310 12.51 24.39 26.96
N MET A 311 12.49 24.63 28.26
CA MET A 311 11.30 24.93 29.03
C MET A 311 11.50 26.24 29.75
N ALA A 312 10.55 27.17 29.59
CA ALA A 312 10.49 28.39 30.38
C ALA A 312 9.21 28.38 31.20
N VAL A 313 9.31 28.85 32.43
CA VAL A 313 8.18 28.98 33.36
C VAL A 313 8.13 30.45 33.82
N ASN A 314 6.97 31.08 33.62
CA ASN A 314 6.75 32.48 33.90
C ASN A 314 7.88 33.36 33.28
N ASP A 315 8.11 33.19 32.00
CA ASP A 315 9.06 33.92 31.15
C ASP A 315 10.55 33.78 31.50
N ALA A 316 10.91 32.80 32.33
CA ALA A 316 12.31 32.50 32.66
C ALA A 316 12.67 31.04 32.28
N ILE A 317 13.86 30.82 31.69
CA ILE A 317 14.34 29.47 31.40
C ILE A 317 14.43 28.69 32.71
N ALA A 318 13.72 27.56 32.74
CA ALA A 318 13.63 26.68 33.90
C ALA A 318 14.34 25.35 33.68
N ALA A 319 14.35 24.84 32.42
CA ALA A 319 15.02 23.61 32.09
C ALA A 319 15.47 23.57 30.62
N LYS A 320 16.50 22.76 30.36
CA LYS A 320 17.02 22.37 29.04
C LYS A 320 17.06 20.85 28.98
N LEU A 321 16.38 20.28 27.99
CA LEU A 321 16.27 18.83 27.79
C LEU A 321 17.02 18.43 26.53
N LYS A 322 17.88 17.41 26.61
CA LYS A 322 18.50 16.76 25.44
C LYS A 322 17.78 15.44 25.21
N ILE A 323 17.14 15.32 24.06
CA ILE A 323 16.26 14.21 23.72
C ILE A 323 16.80 13.51 22.47
N GLN A 324 16.94 12.20 22.52
CA GLN A 324 17.36 11.40 21.38
C GLN A 324 16.14 10.74 20.74
N TYR A 325 16.03 10.89 19.43
CA TYR A 325 15.03 10.24 18.59
C TYR A 325 15.71 9.23 17.66
N ILE A 326 15.27 7.99 17.69
CA ILE A 326 15.80 6.94 16.83
C ILE A 326 14.65 6.40 15.99
N ILE A 327 14.74 6.49 14.66
CA ILE A 327 13.77 5.93 13.76
C ILE A 327 13.81 4.40 13.90
N ASP A 328 12.64 3.78 13.95
CA ASP A 328 12.53 2.32 13.95
C ASP A 328 13.04 1.74 12.63
N ASP A 329 13.99 0.80 12.68
CA ASP A 329 14.68 0.24 11.52
C ASP A 329 13.69 -0.42 10.52
N ASP A 330 12.68 -1.09 11.05
CA ASP A 330 11.64 -1.72 10.25
C ASP A 330 10.77 -0.65 9.56
N PHE A 331 10.50 0.45 10.25
CA PHE A 331 9.72 1.55 9.69
C PHE A 331 10.52 2.36 8.66
N GLU A 332 11.83 2.51 8.85
CA GLU A 332 12.72 3.10 7.84
C GLU A 332 12.63 2.34 6.50
N SER A 333 12.64 1.00 6.57
CA SER A 333 12.46 0.17 5.37
C SER A 333 11.12 0.42 4.66
N ILE A 334 10.03 0.63 5.41
CA ILE A 334 8.72 0.94 4.85
C ILE A 334 8.71 2.32 4.18
N LEU A 335 9.28 3.35 4.83
CA LEU A 335 9.39 4.69 4.25
C LEU A 335 10.14 4.66 2.91
N GLN A 336 11.23 3.89 2.84
CA GLN A 336 11.98 3.68 1.60
C GLN A 336 11.15 2.96 0.52
N GLN A 337 10.34 1.97 0.90
CA GLN A 337 9.48 1.24 -0.04
C GLN A 337 8.33 2.11 -0.56
N LEU A 338 7.70 2.93 0.29
CA LEU A 338 6.68 3.90 -0.11
C LEU A 338 7.25 4.92 -1.10
N SER A 339 8.43 5.46 -0.81
CA SER A 339 9.14 6.37 -1.72
C SER A 339 9.45 5.70 -3.08
N ARG A 340 9.86 4.43 -3.11
CA ARG A 340 10.07 3.67 -4.36
C ARG A 340 8.78 3.42 -5.12
N ALA A 341 7.67 3.21 -4.41
CA ALA A 341 6.34 3.09 -5.00
C ALA A 341 5.80 4.42 -5.56
N GLY A 342 6.52 5.52 -5.38
CA GLY A 342 6.14 6.82 -5.91
C GLY A 342 5.27 7.64 -4.98
N MET A 343 5.24 7.31 -3.69
CA MET A 343 4.41 7.98 -2.69
C MET A 343 5.22 8.97 -1.86
N CYS A 344 4.70 10.19 -1.72
CA CYS A 344 5.14 11.14 -0.70
C CYS A 344 4.62 10.70 0.66
N VAL A 345 5.42 10.90 1.70
CA VAL A 345 5.03 10.51 3.06
C VAL A 345 4.98 11.75 3.95
N GLY A 346 3.88 11.92 4.68
CA GLY A 346 3.69 12.95 5.69
C GLY A 346 3.69 12.34 7.10
N ILE A 347 4.54 12.84 7.98
CA ILE A 347 4.57 12.44 9.39
C ILE A 347 3.94 13.57 10.19
N ARG A 348 2.75 13.33 10.72
CA ARG A 348 2.02 14.31 11.54
C ARG A 348 2.56 14.28 12.96
N THR A 349 2.93 15.44 13.47
CA THR A 349 3.49 15.59 14.81
C THR A 349 3.06 16.89 15.50
N PHE A 350 2.97 16.81 16.81
CA PHE A 350 2.89 17.97 17.72
C PHE A 350 4.23 18.24 18.41
N ASP A 351 5.20 17.34 18.22
CA ASP A 351 6.50 17.46 18.85
C ASP A 351 7.35 18.54 18.14
N PRO A 352 7.78 19.60 18.84
CA PRO A 352 8.60 20.64 18.26
C PRO A 352 9.93 20.15 17.69
N ASN A 353 10.47 19.05 18.21
CA ASN A 353 11.79 18.55 17.85
C ASN A 353 11.80 17.76 16.54
N ILE A 354 10.69 17.08 16.19
CA ILE A 354 10.60 16.29 14.96
C ILE A 354 10.47 17.25 13.78
N ASN A 355 11.45 17.24 12.88
CA ASN A 355 11.51 18.13 11.72
C ASN A 355 12.08 17.42 10.49
N ASP A 356 11.96 18.05 9.32
CA ASP A 356 12.41 17.50 8.03
C ASP A 356 13.91 17.19 8.01
N ARG A 357 14.73 18.00 8.71
CA ARG A 357 16.18 17.79 8.78
C ARG A 357 16.53 16.47 9.48
N MET A 358 15.84 16.16 10.59
CA MET A 358 16.00 14.91 11.33
C MET A 358 15.66 13.70 10.45
N LEU A 359 14.55 13.75 9.73
CA LEU A 359 14.13 12.67 8.84
C LEU A 359 15.06 12.50 7.65
N SER A 360 15.45 13.58 7.00
CA SER A 360 16.31 13.54 5.81
C SER A 360 17.74 13.08 6.10
N ALA A 361 18.21 13.26 7.32
CA ALA A 361 19.53 12.75 7.76
C ALA A 361 19.59 11.21 7.77
N ARG A 362 18.46 10.55 8.02
CA ARG A 362 18.34 9.10 8.16
C ARG A 362 17.68 8.43 6.98
N VAL A 363 16.54 8.94 6.53
CA VAL A 363 15.75 8.33 5.46
C VAL A 363 16.20 8.88 4.11
N ARG A 364 17.03 8.12 3.38
CA ARG A 364 17.46 8.48 2.02
C ARG A 364 16.33 8.21 1.03
N THR A 365 15.51 9.21 0.77
CA THR A 365 14.47 9.15 -0.26
C THR A 365 14.99 9.78 -1.54
N MET A 366 15.11 8.97 -2.62
CA MET A 366 15.72 9.47 -3.87
C MET A 366 14.77 10.32 -4.72
N ARG A 367 13.46 10.09 -4.66
CA ARG A 367 12.49 10.67 -5.61
C ARG A 367 11.32 11.38 -4.98
N TYR A 368 10.80 10.85 -3.88
CA TYR A 368 9.62 11.38 -3.19
C TYR A 368 9.98 11.70 -1.75
N PRO A 369 9.74 12.93 -1.30
CA PRO A 369 10.18 13.37 0.02
C PRO A 369 9.33 12.74 1.14
N VAL A 370 9.98 12.52 2.28
CA VAL A 370 9.30 12.38 3.57
C VAL A 370 9.26 13.78 4.18
N ARG A 371 8.07 14.25 4.56
CA ARG A 371 7.83 15.58 5.12
C ARG A 371 7.24 15.49 6.51
N VAL A 372 7.58 16.44 7.35
CA VAL A 372 6.96 16.62 8.66
C VAL A 372 5.79 17.58 8.53
N ILE A 373 4.65 17.19 9.07
CA ILE A 373 3.43 18.00 9.12
C ILE A 373 3.20 18.41 10.55
N LYS A 374 3.43 19.68 10.85
CA LYS A 374 3.20 20.25 12.18
C LYS A 374 1.72 20.51 12.40
N CYS A 375 1.10 19.71 13.27
CA CYS A 375 -0.30 19.84 13.64
C CYS A 375 -0.48 20.95 14.67
N ARG A 376 -1.58 21.71 14.56
CA ARG A 376 -1.92 22.81 15.48
C ARG A 376 -3.19 22.54 16.29
N THR A 377 -4.01 21.59 15.86
CA THR A 377 -5.26 21.25 16.53
C THR A 377 -5.26 19.79 16.99
N THR A 378 -5.73 19.54 18.21
CA THR A 378 -5.80 18.17 18.78
C THR A 378 -7.15 17.50 18.56
N GLU A 379 -8.10 18.14 17.88
CA GLU A 379 -9.51 17.72 17.77
C GLU A 379 -9.70 16.33 17.10
N ASN A 380 -8.88 16.01 16.12
CA ASN A 380 -8.99 14.75 15.35
C ASN A 380 -8.05 13.65 15.85
N ARG A 381 -7.31 13.92 16.92
CA ARG A 381 -6.33 12.99 17.42
C ARG A 381 -6.97 11.82 18.15
N GLY A 382 -6.53 10.59 17.83
CA GLY A 382 -7.01 9.38 18.49
C GLY A 382 -8.50 9.09 18.29
N LYS A 383 -9.17 9.80 17.36
CA LYS A 383 -10.58 9.62 17.07
C LYS A 383 -10.79 8.28 16.35
N VAL A 384 -11.59 7.43 16.94
CA VAL A 384 -12.07 6.21 16.32
C VAL A 384 -13.42 6.49 15.68
N TYR A 385 -13.51 6.29 14.37
CA TYR A 385 -14.75 6.43 13.64
C TYR A 385 -15.58 5.16 13.78
N GLU A 386 -16.86 5.28 14.12
CA GLU A 386 -17.74 4.11 14.23
C GLU A 386 -17.85 3.39 12.88
N HIS A 387 -18.01 4.15 11.82
CA HIS A 387 -18.16 3.66 10.45
C HIS A 387 -17.22 4.40 9.50
N TYR A 388 -16.54 3.68 8.62
CA TYR A 388 -15.68 4.27 7.61
C TYR A 388 -15.70 3.48 6.28
N SER A 389 -15.38 4.15 5.17
CA SER A 389 -15.21 3.54 3.85
C SER A 389 -13.73 3.42 3.54
N SER A 390 -13.20 2.21 3.43
CA SER A 390 -11.80 1.97 3.07
C SER A 390 -11.62 0.61 2.41
N GLY A 391 -10.70 0.56 1.45
CA GLY A 391 -10.29 -0.67 0.78
C GLY A 391 -9.06 -1.33 1.37
N ILE A 392 -8.34 -0.68 2.29
CA ILE A 392 -7.17 -1.25 2.96
C ILE A 392 -7.34 -1.14 4.46
N LEU A 393 -7.23 -2.26 5.15
CA LEU A 393 -7.49 -2.39 6.58
C LEU A 393 -6.36 -3.13 7.28
N SER A 394 -6.07 -2.76 8.54
CA SER A 394 -5.22 -3.52 9.44
C SER A 394 -5.81 -3.56 10.84
N ARG A 395 -5.86 -4.75 11.45
CA ARG A 395 -6.25 -4.95 12.86
C ARG A 395 -5.05 -5.01 13.81
N SER A 396 -3.82 -4.91 13.27
CA SER A 396 -2.58 -5.05 14.02
C SER A 396 -1.85 -3.71 14.16
N SER A 397 -1.36 -3.13 13.07
CA SER A 397 -0.53 -1.93 13.13
C SER A 397 -0.68 -1.08 11.86
N VAL A 398 -0.24 0.17 11.95
CA VAL A 398 -0.12 1.07 10.79
C VAL A 398 0.95 0.56 9.84
N ARG A 399 2.02 -0.02 10.35
CA ARG A 399 3.06 -0.67 9.56
C ARG A 399 2.49 -1.70 8.60
N ASP A 400 1.64 -2.63 9.10
CA ASP A 400 1.03 -3.67 8.28
C ASP A 400 0.01 -3.10 7.30
N LEU A 401 -0.66 -2.01 7.67
CA LEU A 401 -1.54 -1.25 6.78
C LEU A 401 -0.78 -0.68 5.58
N LEU A 402 0.35 0.00 5.84
CA LEU A 402 1.20 0.59 4.80
C LEU A 402 1.82 -0.49 3.89
N MET A 403 2.19 -1.64 4.46
CA MET A 403 2.64 -2.79 3.66
C MET A 403 1.55 -3.29 2.72
N ALA A 404 0.28 -3.35 3.17
CA ALA A 404 -0.84 -3.71 2.30
C ALA A 404 -1.04 -2.70 1.16
N GLN A 405 -0.80 -1.41 1.40
CA GLN A 405 -0.83 -0.39 0.34
C GLN A 405 0.30 -0.59 -0.68
N ILE A 406 1.52 -0.87 -0.23
CA ILE A 406 2.65 -1.21 -1.11
C ILE A 406 2.32 -2.43 -1.97
N TYR A 407 1.60 -3.41 -1.42
CA TYR A 407 1.14 -4.57 -2.19
C TYR A 407 0.18 -4.18 -3.32
N CYS A 408 -0.68 -3.17 -3.16
CA CYS A 408 -1.56 -2.71 -4.24
C CYS A 408 -0.75 -2.28 -5.48
N ASP A 409 0.28 -1.47 -5.30
CA ASP A 409 1.17 -1.04 -6.39
C ASP A 409 1.90 -2.23 -7.02
N ARG A 410 2.48 -3.12 -6.21
CA ARG A 410 3.18 -4.31 -6.69
C ARG A 410 2.26 -5.26 -7.46
N ILE A 411 1.04 -5.48 -6.99
CA ILE A 411 0.04 -6.32 -7.67
C ILE A 411 -0.26 -5.75 -9.06
N LEU A 412 -0.54 -4.44 -9.16
CA LEU A 412 -0.84 -3.83 -10.46
C LEU A 412 0.35 -3.85 -11.40
N HIS A 413 1.56 -3.59 -10.90
CA HIS A 413 2.77 -3.71 -11.71
C HIS A 413 2.95 -5.16 -12.22
N THR A 414 2.73 -6.15 -11.35
CA THR A 414 2.79 -7.57 -11.72
C THR A 414 1.74 -7.93 -12.76
N ILE A 415 0.50 -7.48 -12.59
CA ILE A 415 -0.60 -7.69 -13.55
C ILE A 415 -0.24 -7.08 -14.91
N ARG A 416 0.27 -5.84 -14.94
CA ARG A 416 0.68 -5.18 -16.20
C ARG A 416 1.80 -5.96 -16.90
N THR A 417 2.80 -6.40 -16.17
CA THR A 417 3.91 -7.20 -16.71
C THR A 417 3.42 -8.56 -17.23
N ASN A 418 2.59 -9.26 -16.47
CA ASN A 418 2.00 -10.52 -16.90
C ASN A 418 1.10 -10.36 -18.13
N THR A 419 0.37 -9.24 -18.23
CA THR A 419 -0.44 -8.91 -19.41
C THR A 419 0.44 -8.71 -20.65
N ALA A 420 1.58 -8.04 -20.52
CA ALA A 420 2.52 -7.89 -21.62
C ALA A 420 3.10 -9.24 -22.07
N VAL A 421 3.50 -10.11 -21.14
CA VAL A 421 3.95 -11.47 -21.43
C VAL A 421 2.87 -12.27 -22.18
N LYS A 422 1.60 -12.10 -21.79
CA LYS A 422 0.48 -12.77 -22.42
C LYS A 422 0.23 -12.27 -23.84
N ILE A 423 0.25 -10.96 -24.07
CA ILE A 423 0.12 -10.41 -25.43
C ILE A 423 1.23 -10.95 -26.32
N PHE A 424 2.46 -11.04 -25.81
CA PHE A 424 3.57 -11.66 -26.51
C PHE A 424 3.30 -13.14 -26.80
N ALA A 425 2.79 -13.90 -25.83
CA ALA A 425 2.40 -15.30 -26.02
C ALA A 425 1.34 -15.48 -27.11
N MET A 426 0.34 -14.58 -27.15
CA MET A 426 -0.69 -14.59 -28.20
C MET A 426 -0.08 -14.35 -29.59
N ALA A 427 0.84 -13.41 -29.71
CA ALA A 427 1.55 -13.15 -30.97
C ALA A 427 2.38 -14.35 -31.44
N VAL A 428 3.10 -15.00 -30.52
CA VAL A 428 3.86 -16.23 -30.82
C VAL A 428 2.93 -17.37 -31.23
N GLY A 429 1.80 -17.55 -30.53
CA GLY A 429 0.79 -18.56 -30.89
C GLY A 429 0.20 -18.34 -32.28
N ALA A 430 -0.12 -17.09 -32.64
CA ALA A 430 -0.57 -16.73 -33.97
C ALA A 430 0.50 -17.02 -35.04
N ALA A 431 1.76 -16.67 -34.78
CA ALA A 431 2.86 -16.91 -35.70
C ALA A 431 3.11 -18.43 -35.95
N ILE A 432 3.09 -19.23 -34.87
CA ILE A 432 3.22 -20.69 -34.96
C ILE A 432 2.07 -21.26 -35.79
N THR A 433 0.83 -20.85 -35.55
CA THR A 433 -0.33 -21.32 -36.30
C THR A 433 -0.24 -20.92 -37.76
N ALA A 434 0.17 -19.72 -38.10
CA ALA A 434 0.40 -19.27 -39.46
C ALA A 434 1.44 -20.13 -40.18
N LEU A 435 2.54 -20.47 -39.49
CA LEU A 435 3.58 -21.33 -40.01
C LEU A 435 3.06 -22.76 -40.28
N VAL A 436 2.31 -23.33 -39.32
CA VAL A 436 1.74 -24.67 -39.44
C VAL A 436 0.74 -24.74 -40.62
N ILE A 437 -0.07 -23.70 -40.82
CA ILE A 437 -0.98 -23.55 -41.98
C ILE A 437 -0.19 -23.48 -43.27
N SER A 438 0.87 -22.65 -43.31
CA SER A 438 1.71 -22.46 -44.52
C SER A 438 2.43 -23.74 -44.94
N LEU A 439 2.83 -24.56 -43.99
CA LEU A 439 3.47 -25.85 -44.23
C LEU A 439 2.49 -26.98 -44.53
N GLY A 440 1.18 -26.75 -44.43
CA GLY A 440 0.16 -27.80 -44.63
C GLY A 440 0.12 -28.84 -43.51
N LEU A 441 0.69 -28.55 -42.34
CA LEU A 441 0.86 -29.48 -41.22
C LEU A 441 -0.24 -29.45 -40.17
N ILE A 442 -1.42 -28.86 -40.47
CA ILE A 442 -2.53 -28.72 -39.49
C ILE A 442 -2.97 -30.09 -38.93
N GLY A 443 -2.98 -31.11 -39.77
CA GLY A 443 -3.36 -32.48 -39.37
C GLY A 443 -2.37 -33.18 -38.44
N SER A 444 -1.15 -32.68 -38.31
CA SER A 444 -0.12 -33.19 -37.41
C SER A 444 -0.09 -32.52 -36.06
N LEU A 445 -0.84 -31.43 -35.86
CA LEU A 445 -0.89 -30.69 -34.61
C LEU A 445 -1.53 -31.53 -33.51
N ASN A 446 -0.74 -31.85 -32.48
CA ASN A 446 -1.18 -32.73 -31.41
C ASN A 446 -1.78 -31.90 -30.25
N SER A 447 -2.80 -32.46 -29.60
CA SER A 447 -3.43 -31.88 -28.40
C SER A 447 -2.44 -31.51 -27.30
N LEU A 448 -1.46 -32.39 -27.11
CA LEU A 448 -0.44 -32.19 -26.08
C LEU A 448 0.42 -30.96 -26.36
N GLU A 449 0.76 -30.71 -27.63
CA GLU A 449 1.58 -29.56 -28.02
C GLU A 449 0.88 -28.23 -27.75
N VAL A 450 -0.41 -28.14 -28.09
CA VAL A 450 -1.23 -26.94 -27.79
C VAL A 450 -1.36 -26.73 -26.29
N ALA A 451 -1.60 -27.78 -25.53
CA ALA A 451 -1.69 -27.70 -24.07
C ALA A 451 -0.33 -27.31 -23.46
N LEU A 452 0.77 -27.92 -23.89
CA LEU A 452 2.11 -27.57 -23.42
C LEU A 452 2.47 -26.14 -23.75
N PHE A 453 2.10 -25.64 -24.93
CA PHE A 453 2.27 -24.24 -25.28
C PHE A 453 1.53 -23.31 -24.30
N GLN A 454 0.29 -23.61 -23.96
CA GLN A 454 -0.50 -22.81 -23.02
C GLN A 454 0.09 -22.88 -21.59
N PHE A 455 0.48 -24.05 -21.12
CA PHE A 455 1.09 -24.22 -19.79
C PHE A 455 2.49 -23.64 -19.69
N PHE A 456 3.27 -23.63 -20.76
CA PHE A 456 4.60 -23.04 -20.81
C PHE A 456 4.58 -21.57 -20.34
N TRP A 457 3.59 -20.81 -20.76
CA TRP A 457 3.47 -19.39 -20.41
C TRP A 457 3.07 -19.14 -18.96
N LEU A 458 2.55 -20.15 -18.24
CA LEU A 458 2.32 -20.02 -16.78
C LEU A 458 3.64 -19.90 -16.01
N VAL A 459 4.72 -20.50 -16.51
CA VAL A 459 6.02 -20.48 -15.83
C VAL A 459 6.59 -19.07 -15.72
N PRO A 460 6.80 -18.30 -16.81
CA PRO A 460 7.32 -16.95 -16.70
C PRO A 460 6.40 -16.03 -15.90
N MET A 461 5.08 -16.17 -16.02
CA MET A 461 4.12 -15.38 -15.25
C MET A 461 4.15 -15.71 -13.76
N GLY A 462 4.33 -16.98 -13.41
CA GLY A 462 4.52 -17.43 -12.03
C GLY A 462 5.83 -16.89 -11.43
N ILE A 463 6.92 -16.89 -12.21
CA ILE A 463 8.21 -16.32 -11.80
C ILE A 463 8.07 -14.81 -11.55
N VAL A 464 7.48 -14.05 -12.49
CA VAL A 464 7.22 -12.61 -12.32
C VAL A 464 6.42 -12.34 -11.04
N SER A 465 5.33 -13.10 -10.85
CA SER A 465 4.49 -12.96 -9.65
C SER A 465 5.23 -13.32 -8.36
N ARG A 466 6.24 -14.20 -8.42
CA ARG A 466 7.04 -14.55 -7.25
C ARG A 466 8.11 -13.52 -6.93
N LEU A 467 8.67 -12.86 -7.93
CA LEU A 467 9.76 -11.90 -7.75
C LEU A 467 9.25 -10.51 -7.34
N LEU A 468 8.07 -10.10 -7.80
CA LEU A 468 7.54 -8.77 -7.55
C LEU A 468 6.68 -8.67 -6.28
N ILE A 469 6.11 -9.75 -5.81
CA ILE A 469 5.32 -9.89 -4.58
C ILE A 469 6.02 -10.81 -3.59
#